data_fd740f41ee86ffeb240334675f1c9d28
#
_entry.id   fd740f41ee86ffeb240334675f1c9d28
#
_cell.length_a   1.000
_cell.length_b   1.000
_cell.length_c   1.000
_cell.angle_alpha   90.00
_cell.angle_beta   90.00
_cell.angle_gamma   90.00
#
_symmetry.space_group_name_H-M   'P 1'
#
loop_
_entity.id
_entity.type
_entity.pdbx_description
1 polymer ?
#
loop_
_entity_poly.entity_id
_entity_poly.type
_entity_poly.pdbx_seq_one_letter_code
_entity_poly.pdbx_strand_id
1 'polypeptide(L)'
;MSSIDYTDKIPNNVELSQDRALQRALEHWQPNYLQWWRDLGPEGSQSFDVYLRTAVSVDPQGWAQFGYVKMPEYRWGIFLNPREEGRQVNFGEHKGEAAWQEVPGEHRANLRRIIVTQGDTEPASVEQQRHLGLTAPSLYDMRNLFQVNVEEGRHLWAMVYLLHRYFGRDGREEAEALLERRSGDANNPRILAAFNEKTPDWLSFFMFTYFTDRDGKFQLCALAESGFDPLARTTKFMLTEEAHHMFVGESGISRIVQRTCEVMNQLKTDDPAKVRAAGAIDLQTIQRYLNFHFSVTIDLFGADQSSNAATFYSSGLKGRFEEGKRTDDHLLKGASYKLLDVSGGALIEKEVPMLNALNEVLRDDYIKDSVAGVQRWNKVIEKAGISFRLKVPHKAFHRQIGTLAGLKVSPEGNVVSEAEWNAHRDEWLPSDEDRAFVASLMGRVIEPGKFAHWIAPPAMGINRQPIDFEYVRFN
;
A
#
# COMPACT_ATOMS: atom_id res chain seq x y z
N MET A 1 -16.39 -2.40 22.42
CA MET A 1 -16.26 -1.52 21.25
C MET A 1 -17.12 -0.30 21.55
N SER A 2 -16.56 0.90 21.45
CA SER A 2 -17.40 2.11 21.46
C SER A 2 -18.40 1.99 20.30
N SER A 3 -19.66 2.26 20.55
CA SER A 3 -20.69 2.25 19.50
C SER A 3 -20.39 3.36 18.49
N ILE A 4 -20.50 3.04 17.21
CA ILE A 4 -20.37 4.05 16.15
C ILE A 4 -21.60 4.96 16.22
N ASP A 5 -21.34 6.27 16.28
CA ASP A 5 -22.42 7.27 16.24
C ASP A 5 -22.75 7.61 14.77
N TYR A 6 -23.86 7.09 14.29
CA TYR A 6 -24.36 7.35 12.94
C TYR A 6 -25.27 8.60 12.88
N THR A 7 -25.54 9.25 14.00
CA THR A 7 -26.35 10.48 14.03
C THR A 7 -25.51 11.71 13.71
N ASP A 8 -24.19 11.64 13.90
CA ASP A 8 -23.25 12.65 13.48
C ASP A 8 -23.13 12.71 11.95
N LYS A 9 -22.88 13.90 11.41
CA LYS A 9 -22.61 14.11 9.97
C LYS A 9 -21.37 13.34 9.49
N ILE A 10 -20.42 13.10 10.39
CA ILE A 10 -19.21 12.30 10.17
C ILE A 10 -19.34 11.07 11.06
N PRO A 11 -19.60 9.88 10.47
CA PRO A 11 -19.63 8.63 11.25
C PRO A 11 -18.31 8.41 12.00
N ASN A 12 -18.38 8.09 13.28
CA ASN A 12 -17.18 8.00 14.09
C ASN A 12 -17.37 7.11 15.33
N ASN A 13 -16.24 6.72 15.94
CA ASN A 13 -16.21 6.06 17.25
C ASN A 13 -15.29 6.83 18.25
N VAL A 14 -15.11 8.13 18.02
CA VAL A 14 -14.26 9.00 18.82
C VAL A 14 -15.07 10.03 19.62
N GLU A 15 -16.38 9.82 19.75
CA GLU A 15 -17.29 10.70 20.48
C GLU A 15 -17.23 12.17 20.02
N LEU A 16 -17.17 12.37 18.70
CA LEU A 16 -16.97 13.69 18.08
C LEU A 16 -18.01 14.71 18.52
N SER A 17 -19.26 14.29 18.78
CA SER A 17 -20.36 15.14 19.28
C SER A 17 -20.08 15.80 20.64
N GLN A 18 -19.15 15.25 21.43
CA GLN A 18 -18.76 15.82 22.72
C GLN A 18 -17.77 17.01 22.59
N ASP A 19 -17.07 17.14 21.43
CA ASP A 19 -16.19 18.25 21.11
C ASP A 19 -16.72 19.06 19.93
N ARG A 20 -17.64 19.98 20.21
CA ARG A 20 -18.27 20.82 19.18
C ARG A 20 -17.30 21.71 18.40
N ALA A 21 -16.15 22.05 18.96
CA ALA A 21 -15.17 22.87 18.25
C ALA A 21 -14.44 22.02 17.20
N LEU A 22 -14.03 20.83 17.59
CA LEU A 22 -13.41 19.84 16.70
C LEU A 22 -14.40 19.37 15.62
N GLN A 23 -15.63 19.06 16.02
CA GLN A 23 -16.69 18.65 15.08
C GLN A 23 -16.88 19.70 13.98
N ARG A 24 -17.05 20.99 14.37
CA ARG A 24 -17.20 22.07 13.39
C ARG A 24 -15.97 22.24 12.50
N ALA A 25 -14.78 22.07 13.03
CA ALA A 25 -13.55 22.16 12.23
C ALA A 25 -13.47 21.06 11.18
N LEU A 26 -13.82 19.82 11.52
CA LEU A 26 -13.87 18.69 10.60
C LEU A 26 -15.02 18.81 9.57
N GLU A 27 -16.21 19.28 10.02
CA GLU A 27 -17.32 19.59 9.11
C GLU A 27 -16.99 20.73 8.12
N HIS A 28 -16.09 21.65 8.51
CA HIS A 28 -15.59 22.70 7.62
C HIS A 28 -14.59 22.17 6.59
N TRP A 29 -13.77 21.19 6.95
CA TRP A 29 -12.83 20.51 6.06
C TRP A 29 -13.53 19.55 5.08
N GLN A 30 -14.64 18.93 5.47
CA GLN A 30 -15.38 17.94 4.69
C GLN A 30 -15.69 18.35 3.26
N PRO A 31 -16.15 19.59 2.93
CA PRO A 31 -16.42 20.00 1.56
C PRO A 31 -15.21 19.91 0.64
N ASN A 32 -13.99 20.24 1.15
CA ASN A 32 -12.75 20.14 0.38
C ASN A 32 -12.41 18.66 0.08
N TYR A 33 -12.61 17.78 1.05
CA TYR A 33 -12.48 16.33 0.85
C TYR A 33 -13.47 15.79 -0.18
N LEU A 34 -14.75 16.19 -0.11
CA LEU A 34 -15.77 15.75 -1.06
C LEU A 34 -15.49 16.27 -2.47
N GLN A 35 -14.96 17.49 -2.60
CA GLN A 35 -14.52 18.02 -3.88
C GLN A 35 -13.33 17.23 -4.43
N TRP A 36 -12.31 16.99 -3.59
CA TRP A 36 -11.15 16.17 -3.96
C TRP A 36 -11.57 14.76 -4.39
N TRP A 37 -12.45 14.10 -3.62
CA TRP A 37 -12.94 12.75 -3.95
C TRP A 37 -13.65 12.72 -5.31
N ARG A 38 -14.46 13.72 -5.61
CA ARG A 38 -15.17 13.83 -6.88
C ARG A 38 -14.23 14.08 -8.04
N ASP A 39 -13.23 14.93 -7.88
CA ASP A 39 -12.35 15.37 -8.97
C ASP A 39 -11.19 14.39 -9.19
N LEU A 40 -10.65 13.82 -8.12
CA LEU A 40 -9.43 13.02 -8.13
C LEU A 40 -9.63 11.59 -7.60
N GLY A 41 -10.77 11.29 -7.03
CA GLY A 41 -11.16 9.96 -6.63
C GLY A 41 -11.87 9.19 -7.76
N PRO A 42 -12.39 8.01 -7.45
CA PRO A 42 -13.04 7.14 -8.45
C PRO A 42 -14.31 7.74 -9.07
N GLU A 43 -15.00 8.63 -8.38
CA GLU A 43 -16.23 9.26 -8.91
C GLU A 43 -15.96 10.18 -10.10
N GLY A 44 -14.79 10.78 -10.21
CA GLY A 44 -14.41 11.65 -11.33
C GLY A 44 -14.39 10.95 -12.68
N SER A 45 -14.32 9.63 -12.71
CA SER A 45 -14.17 8.83 -13.94
C SER A 45 -15.15 7.68 -14.05
N GLN A 46 -16.07 7.49 -13.08
CA GLN A 46 -16.98 6.35 -13.04
C GLN A 46 -18.45 6.79 -13.03
N SER A 47 -19.34 5.93 -13.54
CA SER A 47 -20.74 5.99 -13.17
C SER A 47 -20.88 5.54 -11.72
N PHE A 48 -21.27 6.44 -10.85
CA PHE A 48 -21.38 6.22 -9.41
C PHE A 48 -22.27 5.01 -9.05
N ASP A 49 -23.43 4.90 -9.70
CA ASP A 49 -24.36 3.80 -9.47
C ASP A 49 -23.75 2.42 -9.77
N VAL A 50 -23.04 2.31 -10.89
CA VAL A 50 -22.39 1.04 -11.28
C VAL A 50 -21.26 0.73 -10.30
N TYR A 51 -20.47 1.73 -9.96
CA TYR A 51 -19.34 1.57 -9.06
C TYR A 51 -19.79 1.11 -7.66
N LEU A 52 -20.78 1.78 -7.06
CA LEU A 52 -21.28 1.43 -5.74
C LEU A 52 -21.99 0.07 -5.70
N ARG A 53 -22.89 -0.20 -6.64
CA ARG A 53 -23.69 -1.43 -6.62
C ARG A 53 -22.89 -2.68 -6.83
N THR A 54 -21.79 -2.60 -7.57
CA THR A 54 -21.00 -3.76 -7.97
C THR A 54 -19.70 -3.89 -7.19
N ALA A 55 -19.15 -2.78 -6.70
CA ALA A 55 -17.85 -2.75 -6.07
C ALA A 55 -17.88 -3.08 -4.58
N VAL A 56 -18.98 -2.82 -3.89
CA VAL A 56 -19.10 -3.02 -2.44
C VAL A 56 -20.27 -3.94 -2.11
N SER A 57 -20.16 -4.77 -1.07
CA SER A 57 -21.32 -5.46 -0.49
C SER A 57 -22.22 -4.45 0.18
N VAL A 58 -23.41 -4.27 -0.37
CA VAL A 58 -24.44 -3.41 0.19
C VAL A 58 -25.60 -4.23 0.71
N ASP A 59 -26.22 -3.76 1.78
CA ASP A 59 -27.46 -4.34 2.27
C ASP A 59 -28.64 -3.91 1.36
N PRO A 60 -29.86 -4.46 1.57
CA PRO A 60 -31.03 -4.10 0.77
C PRO A 60 -31.39 -2.60 0.81
N GLN A 61 -30.93 -1.87 1.83
CA GLN A 61 -31.11 -0.42 1.94
C GLN A 61 -30.02 0.39 1.24
N GLY A 62 -29.04 -0.25 0.62
CA GLY A 62 -27.98 0.42 -0.11
C GLY A 62 -26.79 0.86 0.74
N TRP A 63 -26.59 0.28 1.93
CA TRP A 63 -25.47 0.59 2.82
C TRP A 63 -24.33 -0.42 2.69
N ALA A 64 -23.09 0.06 2.68
CA ALA A 64 -21.93 -0.81 2.80
C ALA A 64 -21.90 -1.44 4.20
N GLN A 65 -21.53 -2.71 4.22
CA GLN A 65 -21.37 -3.43 5.46
C GLN A 65 -19.95 -3.95 5.59
N PHE A 66 -19.21 -3.38 6.53
CA PHE A 66 -17.84 -3.78 6.87
C PHE A 66 -17.82 -4.56 8.21
N GLY A 67 -18.91 -5.19 8.57
CA GLY A 67 -19.05 -5.90 9.84
C GLY A 67 -19.19 -5.01 11.09
N TYR A 68 -18.50 -3.89 11.12
CA TYR A 68 -18.46 -2.93 12.23
C TYR A 68 -18.80 -1.48 11.80
N VAL A 69 -18.85 -1.21 10.50
CA VAL A 69 -19.17 0.10 9.93
C VAL A 69 -20.35 -0.02 8.99
N LYS A 70 -21.30 0.88 9.12
CA LYS A 70 -22.40 1.08 8.18
C LYS A 70 -22.43 2.55 7.79
N MET A 71 -22.16 2.86 6.51
CA MET A 71 -22.06 4.24 6.03
C MET A 71 -22.91 4.45 4.78
N PRO A 72 -23.62 5.60 4.67
CA PRO A 72 -24.48 5.87 3.52
C PRO A 72 -23.71 6.12 2.22
N GLU A 73 -22.53 6.71 2.32
CA GLU A 73 -21.77 7.15 1.15
C GLU A 73 -20.39 6.49 1.04
N TYR A 74 -20.00 5.67 2.01
CA TYR A 74 -18.80 4.82 2.01
C TYR A 74 -17.43 5.50 2.03
N ARG A 75 -17.33 6.81 1.89
CA ARG A 75 -16.08 7.52 1.62
C ARG A 75 -15.46 8.25 2.80
N TRP A 76 -16.10 8.27 3.97
CA TRP A 76 -15.53 8.91 5.16
C TRP A 76 -15.97 8.26 6.45
N GLY A 77 -15.30 8.67 7.50
CA GLY A 77 -15.55 8.21 8.85
C GLY A 77 -14.25 8.23 9.64
N ILE A 78 -14.36 8.32 10.96
CA ILE A 78 -13.22 8.37 11.86
C ILE A 78 -13.32 7.19 12.82
N PHE A 79 -12.45 6.22 12.63
CA PHE A 79 -12.47 4.99 13.39
C PHE A 79 -11.08 4.66 13.94
N LEU A 80 -11.01 4.41 15.23
CA LEU A 80 -9.81 4.01 15.95
C LEU A 80 -10.10 2.70 16.70
N ASN A 81 -9.10 1.89 16.92
CA ASN A 81 -9.24 0.76 17.83
C ASN A 81 -9.62 1.23 19.24
N PRO A 82 -10.36 0.42 20.00
CA PRO A 82 -10.68 0.72 21.39
C PRO A 82 -9.42 1.02 22.21
N ARG A 83 -9.57 1.89 23.21
CA ARG A 83 -8.49 2.17 24.14
C ARG A 83 -8.20 0.94 24.99
N GLU A 84 -6.92 0.64 25.16
CA GLU A 84 -6.41 -0.40 26.02
C GLU A 84 -5.99 0.24 27.37
N GLU A 85 -6.69 -0.13 28.45
CA GLU A 85 -6.35 0.40 29.78
C GLU A 85 -4.97 -0.10 30.23
N GLY A 86 -4.19 0.79 30.84
CA GLY A 86 -2.87 0.44 31.34
C GLY A 86 -1.80 0.22 30.28
N ARG A 87 -2.07 0.55 29.00
CA ARG A 87 -1.07 0.47 27.95
C ARG A 87 0.17 1.27 28.29
N GLN A 88 1.34 0.65 28.11
CA GLN A 88 2.64 1.26 28.33
C GLN A 88 3.43 1.34 27.02
N VAL A 89 4.41 2.23 26.98
CA VAL A 89 5.42 2.30 25.94
C VAL A 89 6.37 1.11 26.10
N ASN A 90 6.60 0.34 25.04
CA ASN A 90 7.33 -0.93 25.12
C ASN A 90 8.81 -0.85 24.73
N PHE A 91 9.29 0.31 24.28
CA PHE A 91 10.65 0.48 23.74
C PHE A 91 11.16 1.91 23.92
N GLY A 92 12.44 2.12 23.59
CA GLY A 92 13.09 3.42 23.70
C GLY A 92 13.28 3.89 25.14
N GLU A 93 13.55 5.17 25.31
CA GLU A 93 13.85 5.80 26.59
C GLU A 93 12.64 5.88 27.52
N HIS A 94 11.43 5.85 26.96
CA HIS A 94 10.15 5.92 27.69
C HIS A 94 9.57 4.52 28.02
N LYS A 95 10.32 3.45 27.83
CA LYS A 95 9.85 2.10 28.12
C LYS A 95 9.34 1.97 29.55
N GLY A 96 8.09 1.48 29.70
CA GLY A 96 7.43 1.29 30.99
C GLY A 96 6.59 2.49 31.46
N GLU A 97 6.70 3.63 30.79
CA GLU A 97 5.79 4.76 31.04
C GLU A 97 4.40 4.48 30.49
N ALA A 98 3.38 5.10 31.06
CA ALA A 98 2.02 5.04 30.52
C ALA A 98 1.97 5.69 29.14
N ALA A 99 1.29 5.04 28.19
CA ALA A 99 1.10 5.57 26.85
C ALA A 99 0.39 6.94 26.88
N TRP A 100 0.87 7.87 26.08
CA TRP A 100 0.45 9.27 26.08
C TRP A 100 -0.90 9.44 25.37
N GLN A 101 -1.85 10.09 26.06
CA GLN A 101 -3.16 10.42 25.49
C GLN A 101 -3.17 11.79 24.80
N GLU A 102 -2.23 12.65 25.16
CA GLU A 102 -1.98 13.96 24.54
C GLU A 102 -0.56 13.99 23.98
N VAL A 103 -0.30 14.90 23.05
CA VAL A 103 1.01 15.04 22.41
C VAL A 103 2.02 15.64 23.39
N PRO A 104 3.09 14.93 23.77
CA PRO A 104 4.17 15.52 24.56
C PRO A 104 4.82 16.68 23.80
N GLY A 105 5.07 17.79 24.50
CA GLY A 105 5.57 19.01 23.87
C GLY A 105 6.88 18.83 23.10
N GLU A 106 7.80 18.07 23.69
CA GLU A 106 9.12 17.72 23.10
C GLU A 106 9.03 16.85 21.85
N HIS A 107 7.97 16.06 21.70
CA HIS A 107 7.77 15.15 20.54
C HIS A 107 6.79 15.71 19.51
N ARG A 108 6.24 16.92 19.75
CA ARG A 108 5.19 17.49 18.92
C ARG A 108 5.57 17.60 17.44
N ALA A 109 6.75 18.11 17.14
CA ALA A 109 7.19 18.27 15.75
C ALA A 109 7.39 16.92 15.04
N ASN A 110 7.97 15.95 15.74
CA ASN A 110 8.21 14.61 15.20
C ASN A 110 6.91 13.84 14.98
N LEU A 111 5.99 13.88 15.94
CA LEU A 111 4.66 13.24 15.80
C LEU A 111 3.86 13.84 14.64
N ARG A 112 3.84 15.20 14.53
CA ARG A 112 3.18 15.86 13.40
C ARG A 112 3.76 15.38 12.09
N ARG A 113 5.09 15.36 11.95
CA ARG A 113 5.77 14.88 10.73
C ARG A 113 5.42 13.44 10.39
N ILE A 114 5.40 12.55 11.38
CA ILE A 114 5.02 11.14 11.20
C ILE A 114 3.58 11.04 10.69
N ILE A 115 2.64 11.74 11.33
CA ILE A 115 1.22 11.71 10.98
C ILE A 115 0.98 12.30 9.58
N VAL A 116 1.65 13.41 9.24
CA VAL A 116 1.56 14.03 7.91
C VAL A 116 2.13 13.11 6.83
N THR A 117 3.30 12.49 7.08
CA THR A 117 3.90 11.57 6.11
C THR A 117 3.00 10.36 5.85
N GLN A 118 2.44 9.75 6.91
CA GLN A 118 1.48 8.66 6.76
C GLN A 118 0.18 9.14 6.09
N GLY A 119 -0.38 10.28 6.53
CA GLY A 119 -1.62 10.79 5.97
C GLY A 119 -1.52 11.21 4.49
N ASP A 120 -0.32 11.48 3.97
CA ASP A 120 -0.10 11.83 2.56
C ASP A 120 -0.14 10.61 1.62
N THR A 121 0.04 9.39 2.16
CA THR A 121 -0.01 8.16 1.37
C THR A 121 -1.44 7.79 0.97
N GLU A 122 -2.41 8.06 1.82
CA GLU A 122 -3.80 7.65 1.66
C GLU A 122 -4.49 8.29 0.43
N PRO A 123 -4.51 9.64 0.27
CA PRO A 123 -5.10 10.24 -0.92
C PRO A 123 -4.29 9.92 -2.19
N ALA A 124 -3.00 9.63 -2.05
CA ALA A 124 -2.15 9.28 -3.19
C ALA A 124 -2.60 7.97 -3.84
N SER A 125 -2.86 6.93 -3.04
CA SER A 125 -3.36 5.63 -3.51
C SER A 125 -4.64 5.81 -4.31
N VAL A 126 -5.60 6.58 -3.79
CA VAL A 126 -6.87 6.86 -4.48
C VAL A 126 -6.67 7.57 -5.82
N GLU A 127 -5.83 8.62 -5.85
CA GLU A 127 -5.52 9.38 -7.06
C GLU A 127 -4.86 8.52 -8.14
N GLN A 128 -3.91 7.67 -7.76
CA GLN A 128 -3.19 6.79 -8.68
C GLN A 128 -4.14 5.75 -9.32
N GLN A 129 -5.15 5.31 -8.58
CA GLN A 129 -6.03 4.20 -8.96
C GLN A 129 -7.36 4.65 -9.60
N ARG A 130 -7.69 5.94 -9.58
CA ARG A 130 -9.01 6.50 -9.93
C ARG A 130 -9.59 6.08 -11.27
N HIS A 131 -8.73 5.81 -12.26
CA HIS A 131 -9.18 5.47 -13.62
C HIS A 131 -9.36 3.96 -13.85
N LEU A 132 -8.87 3.11 -12.95
CA LEU A 132 -8.85 1.67 -13.14
C LEU A 132 -10.24 1.03 -13.28
N GLY A 133 -11.25 1.61 -12.65
CA GLY A 133 -12.62 1.13 -12.83
C GLY A 133 -13.14 1.24 -14.28
N LEU A 134 -12.54 2.10 -15.13
CA LEU A 134 -12.86 2.18 -16.55
C LEU A 134 -12.38 0.97 -17.35
N THR A 135 -11.50 0.17 -16.78
CA THR A 135 -10.88 -1.01 -17.41
C THR A 135 -10.98 -2.25 -16.53
N ALA A 136 -11.92 -2.25 -15.57
CA ALA A 136 -12.06 -3.34 -14.62
C ALA A 136 -12.29 -4.68 -15.32
N PRO A 137 -11.49 -5.73 -15.01
CA PRO A 137 -11.58 -7.02 -15.69
C PRO A 137 -12.82 -7.83 -15.29
N SER A 138 -13.54 -7.39 -14.26
CA SER A 138 -14.80 -7.98 -13.83
C SER A 138 -15.49 -7.10 -12.78
N LEU A 139 -16.76 -7.38 -12.49
CA LEU A 139 -17.47 -6.75 -11.36
C LEU A 139 -16.84 -7.11 -10.01
N TYR A 140 -16.27 -8.32 -9.90
CA TYR A 140 -15.53 -8.73 -8.71
C TYR A 140 -14.32 -7.82 -8.45
N ASP A 141 -13.52 -7.56 -9.47
CA ASP A 141 -12.33 -6.71 -9.36
C ASP A 141 -12.68 -5.24 -9.16
N MET A 142 -13.72 -4.74 -9.85
CA MET A 142 -14.22 -3.39 -9.65
C MET A 142 -14.66 -3.14 -8.20
N ARG A 143 -15.32 -4.11 -7.60
CA ARG A 143 -15.70 -4.03 -6.19
C ARG A 143 -14.49 -3.97 -5.27
N ASN A 144 -13.48 -4.82 -5.50
CA ASN A 144 -12.26 -4.80 -4.70
C ASN A 144 -11.54 -3.45 -4.82
N LEU A 145 -11.42 -2.89 -6.02
CA LEU A 145 -10.86 -1.56 -6.24
C LEU A 145 -11.62 -0.49 -5.45
N PHE A 146 -12.96 -0.50 -5.52
CA PHE A 146 -13.75 0.48 -4.79
C PHE A 146 -13.60 0.35 -3.29
N GLN A 147 -13.58 -0.87 -2.76
CA GLN A 147 -13.38 -1.12 -1.34
C GLN A 147 -12.03 -0.61 -0.86
N VAL A 148 -10.94 -0.89 -1.58
CA VAL A 148 -9.61 -0.35 -1.30
C VAL A 148 -9.66 1.18 -1.25
N ASN A 149 -10.19 1.84 -2.27
CA ASN A 149 -10.25 3.30 -2.32
C ASN A 149 -11.07 3.92 -1.18
N VAL A 150 -12.16 3.27 -0.75
CA VAL A 150 -12.98 3.74 0.38
C VAL A 150 -12.23 3.58 1.70
N GLU A 151 -11.51 2.50 1.88
CA GLU A 151 -10.70 2.23 3.06
C GLU A 151 -9.55 3.23 3.17
N GLU A 152 -8.85 3.56 2.07
CA GLU A 152 -7.86 4.64 2.00
C GLU A 152 -8.46 6.02 2.34
N GLY A 153 -9.68 6.28 1.87
CA GLY A 153 -10.42 7.49 2.24
C GLY A 153 -10.70 7.59 3.74
N ARG A 154 -10.99 6.48 4.41
CA ARG A 154 -11.15 6.44 5.88
C ARG A 154 -9.83 6.60 6.62
N HIS A 155 -8.75 6.02 6.11
CA HIS A 155 -7.40 6.20 6.65
C HIS A 155 -7.02 7.68 6.64
N LEU A 156 -7.25 8.38 5.53
CA LEU A 156 -7.05 9.83 5.45
C LEU A 156 -7.85 10.58 6.52
N TRP A 157 -9.15 10.27 6.68
CA TRP A 157 -9.99 10.91 7.70
C TRP A 157 -9.48 10.70 9.12
N ALA A 158 -8.97 9.51 9.44
CA ALA A 158 -8.40 9.23 10.75
C ALA A 158 -7.12 10.05 11.01
N MET A 159 -6.25 10.21 10.00
CA MET A 159 -5.05 11.06 10.10
C MET A 159 -5.41 12.55 10.24
N VAL A 160 -6.40 13.02 9.46
CA VAL A 160 -6.92 14.39 9.55
C VAL A 160 -7.53 14.66 10.94
N TYR A 161 -8.26 13.69 11.51
CA TYR A 161 -8.74 13.79 12.88
C TYR A 161 -7.60 13.99 13.88
N LEU A 162 -6.53 13.20 13.79
CA LEU A 162 -5.36 13.36 14.68
C LEU A 162 -4.74 14.76 14.54
N LEU A 163 -4.59 15.24 13.31
CA LEU A 163 -4.05 16.58 13.04
C LEU A 163 -4.93 17.69 13.65
N HIS A 164 -6.23 17.64 13.44
CA HIS A 164 -7.17 18.62 13.98
C HIS A 164 -7.25 18.60 15.51
N ARG A 165 -7.31 17.39 16.10
CA ARG A 165 -7.53 17.22 17.54
C ARG A 165 -6.29 17.61 18.36
N TYR A 166 -5.08 17.27 17.89
CA TYR A 166 -3.88 17.31 18.70
C TYR A 166 -2.88 18.40 18.31
N PHE A 167 -3.00 18.99 17.11
CA PHE A 167 -2.00 19.94 16.60
C PHE A 167 -2.54 21.36 16.37
N GLY A 168 -3.81 21.59 16.64
CA GLY A 168 -4.41 22.91 16.57
C GLY A 168 -4.35 23.52 15.17
N ARG A 169 -3.89 24.80 15.07
CA ARG A 169 -3.79 25.49 13.79
C ARG A 169 -2.85 24.79 12.81
N ASP A 170 -1.65 24.43 13.26
CA ASP A 170 -0.66 23.76 12.42
C ASP A 170 -1.20 22.46 11.83
N GLY A 171 -1.94 21.68 12.66
CA GLY A 171 -2.57 20.44 12.19
C GLY A 171 -3.65 20.67 11.13
N ARG A 172 -4.42 21.75 11.23
CA ARG A 172 -5.42 22.12 10.21
C ARG A 172 -4.76 22.52 8.89
N GLU A 173 -3.69 23.32 8.95
CA GLU A 173 -2.92 23.70 7.75
C GLU A 173 -2.32 22.47 7.06
N GLU A 174 -1.79 21.51 7.82
CA GLU A 174 -1.30 20.24 7.26
C GLU A 174 -2.42 19.40 6.64
N ALA A 175 -3.60 19.35 7.25
CA ALA A 175 -4.75 18.60 6.73
C ALA A 175 -5.25 19.18 5.39
N GLU A 176 -5.23 20.50 5.22
CA GLU A 176 -5.51 21.13 3.91
C GLU A 176 -4.42 20.74 2.88
N ALA A 177 -3.14 20.80 3.28
CA ALA A 177 -2.03 20.47 2.41
C ALA A 177 -2.06 19.02 1.91
N LEU A 178 -2.63 18.07 2.66
CA LEU A 178 -2.83 16.69 2.20
C LEU A 178 -3.73 16.61 0.94
N LEU A 179 -4.71 17.51 0.83
CA LEU A 179 -5.61 17.58 -0.33
C LEU A 179 -5.07 18.48 -1.46
N GLU A 180 -4.06 19.32 -1.20
CA GLU A 180 -3.45 20.19 -2.20
C GLU A 180 -2.36 19.47 -3.00
N ARG A 181 -1.61 18.56 -2.37
CA ARG A 181 -0.63 17.72 -3.07
C ARG A 181 -1.31 16.83 -4.09
N ARG A 182 -0.60 16.52 -5.16
CA ARG A 182 -1.09 15.67 -6.26
C ARG A 182 -0.06 14.63 -6.65
N SER A 183 -0.51 13.40 -6.82
CA SER A 183 0.32 12.32 -7.31
C SER A 183 0.89 12.65 -8.69
N GLY A 184 2.21 12.70 -8.80
CA GLY A 184 2.93 13.00 -10.04
C GLY A 184 2.90 14.46 -10.49
N ASP A 185 2.43 15.41 -9.67
CA ASP A 185 2.50 16.83 -9.97
C ASP A 185 3.93 17.36 -9.81
N ALA A 186 4.40 18.14 -10.79
CA ALA A 186 5.75 18.66 -10.78
C ALA A 186 5.99 19.77 -9.74
N ASN A 187 4.93 20.50 -9.34
CA ASN A 187 5.03 21.66 -8.46
C ASN A 187 4.66 21.31 -7.01
N ASN A 188 3.73 20.38 -6.83
CA ASN A 188 3.23 20.00 -5.50
C ASN A 188 3.02 18.47 -5.41
N PRO A 189 4.11 17.67 -5.54
CA PRO A 189 4.03 16.21 -5.53
C PRO A 189 3.71 15.66 -4.14
N ARG A 190 3.34 14.38 -4.08
CA ARG A 190 3.29 13.61 -2.84
C ARG A 190 4.67 13.52 -2.18
N ILE A 191 4.70 13.45 -0.87
CA ILE A 191 5.93 13.47 -0.06
C ILE A 191 6.86 12.32 -0.41
N LEU A 192 6.32 11.12 -0.58
CA LEU A 192 7.11 9.93 -0.88
C LEU A 192 7.06 9.61 -2.39
N ALA A 193 8.23 9.34 -2.97
CA ALA A 193 8.39 9.22 -4.42
C ALA A 193 7.50 8.15 -5.06
N ALA A 194 7.34 6.99 -4.42
CA ALA A 194 6.51 5.90 -4.92
C ALA A 194 5.04 6.31 -5.16
N PHE A 195 4.54 7.25 -4.39
CA PHE A 195 3.17 7.77 -4.53
C PHE A 195 3.02 8.84 -5.63
N ASN A 196 4.08 9.10 -6.38
CA ASN A 196 4.06 9.92 -7.59
C ASN A 196 4.15 9.06 -8.87
N GLU A 197 4.35 7.76 -8.74
CA GLU A 197 4.33 6.83 -9.86
C GLU A 197 2.90 6.58 -10.35
N LYS A 198 2.77 6.27 -11.64
CA LYS A 198 1.46 5.96 -12.22
C LYS A 198 1.06 4.50 -11.99
N THR A 199 -0.21 4.27 -11.74
CA THR A 199 -0.85 2.94 -11.73
C THR A 199 -1.81 2.83 -12.91
N PRO A 200 -1.29 2.67 -14.15
CA PRO A 200 -2.07 2.87 -15.37
C PRO A 200 -2.93 1.66 -15.76
N ASP A 201 -2.68 0.51 -15.19
CA ASP A 201 -3.29 -0.76 -15.58
C ASP A 201 -3.49 -1.69 -14.36
N TRP A 202 -4.26 -2.74 -14.56
CA TRP A 202 -4.61 -3.69 -13.50
C TRP A 202 -3.45 -4.58 -13.04
N LEU A 203 -2.44 -4.82 -13.88
CA LEU A 203 -1.23 -5.52 -13.42
C LEU A 203 -0.44 -4.62 -12.45
N SER A 204 -0.30 -3.33 -12.78
CA SER A 204 0.29 -2.33 -11.89
C SER A 204 -0.50 -2.21 -10.58
N PHE A 205 -1.84 -2.22 -10.63
CA PHE A 205 -2.67 -2.15 -9.43
C PHE A 205 -2.46 -3.34 -8.50
N PHE A 206 -2.49 -4.56 -9.02
CA PHE A 206 -2.26 -5.74 -8.20
C PHE A 206 -0.82 -5.80 -7.66
N MET A 207 0.17 -5.32 -8.42
CA MET A 207 1.55 -5.19 -7.93
C MET A 207 1.64 -4.11 -6.83
N PHE A 208 0.95 -2.98 -7.00
CA PHE A 208 0.89 -1.90 -6.01
C PHE A 208 0.28 -2.40 -4.70
N THR A 209 -0.94 -2.94 -4.73
CA THR A 209 -1.63 -3.46 -3.54
C THR A 209 -0.91 -4.66 -2.92
N TYR A 210 -0.10 -5.38 -3.69
CA TYR A 210 0.76 -6.43 -3.13
C TYR A 210 2.02 -5.89 -2.46
N PHE A 211 2.76 -4.99 -3.10
CA PHE A 211 4.05 -4.51 -2.61
C PHE A 211 3.91 -3.25 -1.74
N THR A 212 3.19 -2.23 -2.20
CA THR A 212 3.11 -0.92 -1.51
C THR A 212 2.23 -1.00 -0.27
N ASP A 213 1.06 -1.64 -0.34
CA ASP A 213 0.21 -1.82 0.84
C ASP A 213 0.83 -2.81 1.83
N ARG A 214 1.68 -3.74 1.35
CA ARG A 214 2.51 -4.57 2.24
C ARG A 214 3.57 -3.74 2.97
N ASP A 215 4.21 -2.74 2.35
CA ASP A 215 5.04 -1.77 3.07
C ASP A 215 4.18 -1.05 4.12
N GLY A 216 2.98 -0.60 3.75
CA GLY A 216 2.00 -0.02 4.67
C GLY A 216 1.81 -0.88 5.91
N LYS A 217 1.61 -2.20 5.77
CA LYS A 217 1.53 -3.13 6.91
C LYS A 217 2.73 -2.99 7.85
N PHE A 218 3.96 -2.95 7.33
CA PHE A 218 5.16 -2.86 8.16
C PHE A 218 5.29 -1.50 8.83
N GLN A 219 4.99 -0.41 8.11
CA GLN A 219 5.00 0.95 8.65
C GLN A 219 3.95 1.12 9.74
N LEU A 220 2.70 0.69 9.48
CA LEU A 220 1.60 0.77 10.42
C LEU A 220 1.82 -0.10 11.66
N CYS A 221 2.39 -1.31 11.52
CA CYS A 221 2.78 -2.14 12.66
C CYS A 221 3.81 -1.43 13.55
N ALA A 222 4.80 -0.76 12.95
CA ALA A 222 5.79 0.01 13.70
C ALA A 222 5.19 1.23 14.40
N LEU A 223 4.20 1.90 13.78
CA LEU A 223 3.47 3.03 14.36
C LEU A 223 2.44 2.57 15.41
N ALA A 224 1.90 1.36 15.31
CA ALA A 224 1.00 0.78 16.30
C ALA A 224 1.67 0.56 17.67
N GLU A 225 3.00 0.55 17.71
CA GLU A 225 3.79 0.50 18.94
C GLU A 225 4.02 1.90 19.56
N SER A 226 3.68 2.99 18.86
CA SER A 226 3.92 4.37 19.31
C SER A 226 3.43 4.61 20.74
N GLY A 227 4.24 5.33 21.52
CA GLY A 227 3.86 5.83 22.84
C GLY A 227 2.69 6.81 22.80
N PHE A 228 2.43 7.46 21.67
CA PHE A 228 1.25 8.29 21.46
C PHE A 228 0.04 7.40 21.13
N ASP A 229 -0.79 7.12 22.14
CA ASP A 229 -1.88 6.14 22.06
C ASP A 229 -2.89 6.41 20.94
N PRO A 230 -3.33 7.66 20.68
CA PRO A 230 -4.24 7.92 19.58
C PRO A 230 -3.68 7.49 18.21
N LEU A 231 -2.40 7.72 17.93
CA LEU A 231 -1.75 7.26 16.70
C LEU A 231 -1.69 5.72 16.65
N ALA A 232 -1.27 5.09 17.74
CA ALA A 232 -1.20 3.63 17.81
C ALA A 232 -2.56 2.97 17.57
N ARG A 233 -3.64 3.52 18.09
CA ARG A 233 -5.01 3.03 17.89
C ARG A 233 -5.52 3.25 16.48
N THR A 234 -5.18 4.37 15.87
CA THR A 234 -5.50 4.68 14.48
C THR A 234 -4.85 3.66 13.55
N THR A 235 -3.54 3.46 13.69
CA THR A 235 -2.80 2.52 12.84
C THR A 235 -3.18 1.07 13.07
N LYS A 236 -3.52 0.67 14.30
CA LYS A 236 -4.10 -0.66 14.58
C LYS A 236 -5.43 -0.87 13.86
N PHE A 237 -6.26 0.16 13.73
CA PHE A 237 -7.50 0.07 12.97
C PHE A 237 -7.20 -0.08 11.47
N MET A 238 -6.33 0.77 10.90
CA MET A 238 -5.93 0.71 9.50
C MET A 238 -5.41 -0.68 9.11
N LEU A 239 -4.58 -1.31 9.95
CA LEU A 239 -4.07 -2.67 9.74
C LEU A 239 -5.16 -3.73 9.52
N THR A 240 -6.36 -3.54 10.05
CA THR A 240 -7.48 -4.47 9.81
C THR A 240 -7.99 -4.40 8.37
N GLU A 241 -7.88 -3.26 7.73
CA GLU A 241 -8.28 -3.01 6.35
C GLU A 241 -7.13 -3.33 5.36
N GLU A 242 -5.90 -3.03 5.71
CA GLU A 242 -4.71 -3.39 4.92
C GLU A 242 -4.59 -4.88 4.59
N ALA A 243 -5.11 -5.75 5.46
CA ALA A 243 -5.17 -7.18 5.18
C ALA A 243 -5.99 -7.51 3.92
N HIS A 244 -7.05 -6.73 3.64
CA HIS A 244 -7.84 -6.86 2.42
C HIS A 244 -7.07 -6.36 1.19
N HIS A 245 -6.40 -5.22 1.29
CA HIS A 245 -5.59 -4.66 0.21
C HIS A 245 -4.53 -5.66 -0.26
N MET A 246 -3.75 -6.19 0.67
CA MET A 246 -2.75 -7.23 0.36
C MET A 246 -3.35 -8.49 -0.27
N PHE A 247 -4.54 -8.91 0.19
CA PHE A 247 -5.25 -10.04 -0.41
C PHE A 247 -5.66 -9.74 -1.85
N VAL A 248 -6.14 -8.53 -2.15
CA VAL A 248 -6.50 -8.11 -3.52
C VAL A 248 -5.30 -8.21 -4.44
N GLY A 249 -4.15 -7.67 -4.03
CA GLY A 249 -2.91 -7.73 -4.82
C GLY A 249 -2.42 -9.16 -5.03
N GLU A 250 -2.27 -9.92 -3.94
CA GLU A 250 -1.75 -11.29 -4.01
C GLU A 250 -2.63 -12.21 -4.85
N SER A 251 -3.95 -12.16 -4.65
CA SER A 251 -4.89 -12.99 -5.40
C SER A 251 -5.00 -12.54 -6.87
N GLY A 252 -4.95 -11.24 -7.14
CA GLY A 252 -4.95 -10.69 -8.49
C GLY A 252 -3.78 -11.19 -9.32
N ILE A 253 -2.55 -11.06 -8.81
CA ILE A 253 -1.36 -11.61 -9.50
C ILE A 253 -1.44 -13.12 -9.65
N SER A 254 -1.87 -13.84 -8.61
CA SER A 254 -2.04 -15.30 -8.68
C SER A 254 -2.98 -15.73 -9.82
N ARG A 255 -4.07 -14.99 -10.03
CA ARG A 255 -5.05 -15.23 -11.09
C ARG A 255 -4.51 -14.91 -12.48
N ILE A 256 -3.69 -13.84 -12.61
CA ILE A 256 -2.98 -13.54 -13.87
C ILE A 256 -1.99 -14.66 -14.19
N VAL A 257 -1.16 -15.05 -13.23
CA VAL A 257 -0.21 -16.17 -13.37
C VAL A 257 -0.92 -17.46 -13.74
N GLN A 258 -2.04 -17.77 -13.08
CA GLN A 258 -2.85 -18.96 -13.43
C GLN A 258 -3.30 -18.91 -14.90
N ARG A 259 -3.86 -17.79 -15.35
CA ARG A 259 -4.33 -17.65 -16.73
C ARG A 259 -3.20 -17.77 -17.75
N THR A 260 -2.06 -17.17 -17.46
CA THR A 260 -0.85 -17.32 -18.28
C THR A 260 -0.45 -18.78 -18.42
N CYS A 261 -0.38 -19.51 -17.31
CA CYS A 261 -0.03 -20.94 -17.31
C CYS A 261 -1.06 -21.79 -18.09
N GLU A 262 -2.35 -21.48 -17.96
CA GLU A 262 -3.42 -22.16 -18.74
C GLU A 262 -3.19 -21.97 -20.24
N VAL A 263 -2.90 -20.76 -20.69
CA VAL A 263 -2.62 -20.43 -22.10
C VAL A 263 -1.34 -21.12 -22.59
N MET A 264 -0.27 -21.07 -21.80
CA MET A 264 0.99 -21.76 -22.13
C MET A 264 0.77 -23.27 -22.36
N ASN A 265 -0.01 -23.92 -21.48
CA ASN A 265 -0.33 -25.33 -21.58
C ASN A 265 -1.25 -25.65 -22.79
N GLN A 266 -2.24 -24.80 -23.06
CA GLN A 266 -3.12 -24.93 -24.23
C GLN A 266 -2.33 -24.84 -25.54
N LEU A 267 -1.39 -23.90 -25.61
CA LEU A 267 -0.54 -23.69 -26.80
C LEU A 267 0.69 -24.62 -26.84
N LYS A 268 0.99 -25.30 -25.74
CA LYS A 268 2.21 -26.11 -25.54
C LYS A 268 3.49 -25.32 -25.86
N THR A 269 3.59 -24.10 -25.33
CA THR A 269 4.69 -23.16 -25.57
C THR A 269 5.05 -22.37 -24.34
N ASP A 270 6.33 -22.03 -24.23
CA ASP A 270 6.88 -21.05 -23.27
C ASP A 270 7.33 -19.74 -23.96
N ASP A 271 7.10 -19.63 -25.27
CA ASP A 271 7.42 -18.46 -26.08
C ASP A 271 6.52 -17.26 -25.70
N PRO A 272 7.09 -16.17 -25.11
CA PRO A 272 6.32 -15.01 -24.70
C PRO A 272 5.50 -14.38 -25.83
N ALA A 273 6.02 -14.34 -27.05
CA ALA A 273 5.34 -13.73 -28.19
C ALA A 273 4.05 -14.50 -28.55
N LYS A 274 4.06 -15.82 -28.46
CA LYS A 274 2.87 -16.65 -28.68
C LYS A 274 1.85 -16.50 -27.56
N VAL A 275 2.31 -16.38 -26.30
CA VAL A 275 1.44 -16.15 -25.14
C VAL A 275 0.74 -14.78 -25.27
N ARG A 276 1.49 -13.73 -25.63
CA ARG A 276 0.93 -12.38 -25.90
C ARG A 276 -0.07 -12.41 -27.07
N ALA A 277 0.25 -13.08 -28.17
CA ALA A 277 -0.64 -13.19 -29.32
C ALA A 277 -1.97 -13.90 -28.97
N ALA A 278 -1.96 -14.77 -27.96
CA ALA A 278 -3.17 -15.40 -27.44
C ALA A 278 -3.92 -14.51 -26.42
N GLY A 279 -3.43 -13.31 -26.12
CA GLY A 279 -4.05 -12.33 -25.24
C GLY A 279 -3.84 -12.60 -23.75
N ALA A 280 -2.76 -13.28 -23.37
CA ALA A 280 -2.37 -13.44 -21.98
C ALA A 280 -1.08 -12.65 -21.68
N ILE A 281 -0.89 -12.24 -20.44
CA ILE A 281 0.31 -11.55 -20.00
C ILE A 281 1.39 -12.61 -19.73
N ASP A 282 2.49 -12.58 -20.48
CA ASP A 282 3.58 -13.54 -20.33
C ASP A 282 4.32 -13.41 -19.00
N LEU A 283 4.95 -14.50 -18.54
CA LEU A 283 5.63 -14.55 -17.24
C LEU A 283 6.82 -13.59 -17.15
N GLN A 284 7.48 -13.29 -18.27
CA GLN A 284 8.59 -12.35 -18.34
C GLN A 284 8.10 -10.91 -18.12
N THR A 285 6.96 -10.54 -18.69
CA THR A 285 6.31 -9.25 -18.42
C THR A 285 5.91 -9.13 -16.94
N ILE A 286 5.30 -10.18 -16.37
CA ILE A 286 4.97 -10.20 -14.93
C ILE A 286 6.24 -10.01 -14.08
N GLN A 287 7.36 -10.66 -14.44
CA GLN A 287 8.64 -10.49 -13.74
C GLN A 287 9.17 -9.06 -13.79
N ARG A 288 9.09 -8.39 -14.95
CA ARG A 288 9.54 -6.99 -15.09
C ARG A 288 8.69 -6.03 -14.26
N TYR A 289 7.38 -6.20 -14.25
CA TYR A 289 6.48 -5.43 -13.38
C TYR A 289 6.76 -5.67 -11.89
N LEU A 290 7.01 -6.93 -11.50
CA LEU A 290 7.43 -7.29 -10.15
C LEU A 290 8.72 -6.55 -9.76
N ASN A 291 9.75 -6.58 -10.62
CA ASN A 291 11.01 -5.92 -10.38
C ASN A 291 10.84 -4.42 -10.16
N PHE A 292 10.02 -3.77 -11.00
CA PHE A 292 9.72 -2.34 -10.91
C PHE A 292 9.02 -2.00 -9.60
N HIS A 293 7.87 -2.61 -9.33
CA HIS A 293 7.07 -2.29 -8.15
C HIS A 293 7.79 -2.61 -6.84
N PHE A 294 8.52 -3.72 -6.79
CA PHE A 294 9.36 -4.04 -5.64
C PHE A 294 10.42 -2.96 -5.40
N SER A 295 11.16 -2.56 -6.43
CA SER A 295 12.25 -1.59 -6.28
C SER A 295 11.75 -0.20 -5.86
N VAL A 296 10.61 0.24 -6.38
CA VAL A 296 9.98 1.50 -5.99
C VAL A 296 9.50 1.43 -4.54
N THR A 297 8.93 0.31 -4.14
CA THR A 297 8.38 0.16 -2.79
C THR A 297 9.45 0.09 -1.71
N ILE A 298 10.57 -0.61 -1.93
CA ILE A 298 11.60 -0.70 -0.88
C ILE A 298 12.25 0.65 -0.57
N ASP A 299 12.10 1.64 -1.42
CA ASP A 299 12.53 3.00 -1.16
C ASP A 299 11.62 3.76 -0.18
N LEU A 300 10.39 3.31 0.05
CA LEU A 300 9.47 3.88 1.06
C LEU A 300 9.99 3.74 2.50
N PHE A 301 10.85 2.75 2.76
CA PHE A 301 11.47 2.59 4.07
C PHE A 301 12.46 3.71 4.42
N GLY A 302 12.83 4.54 3.44
CA GLY A 302 13.75 5.65 3.62
C GLY A 302 15.22 5.26 3.44
N ALA A 303 16.15 6.16 3.81
CA ALA A 303 17.57 5.92 3.72
C ALA A 303 18.01 4.73 4.56
N ASP A 304 19.01 3.99 4.09
CA ASP A 304 19.52 2.77 4.72
C ASP A 304 20.08 3.07 6.13
N GLN A 305 20.71 4.22 6.30
CA GLN A 305 21.16 4.75 7.57
C GLN A 305 20.43 6.07 7.87
N SER A 306 19.76 6.16 9.04
CA SER A 306 18.87 7.28 9.37
C SER A 306 18.97 7.69 10.84
N SER A 307 19.34 8.95 11.10
CA SER A 307 19.27 9.57 12.42
C SER A 307 17.83 9.84 12.85
N ASN A 308 16.93 10.13 11.91
CA ASN A 308 15.51 10.31 12.22
C ASN A 308 14.88 9.00 12.73
N ALA A 309 15.18 7.87 12.09
CA ALA A 309 14.71 6.57 12.56
C ALA A 309 15.20 6.25 13.97
N ALA A 310 16.49 6.52 14.25
CA ALA A 310 17.06 6.40 15.57
C ALA A 310 16.34 7.28 16.61
N THR A 311 16.09 8.55 16.27
CA THR A 311 15.36 9.49 17.14
C THR A 311 13.93 9.00 17.38
N PHE A 312 13.19 8.60 16.35
CA PHE A 312 11.81 8.15 16.51
C PHE A 312 11.71 6.91 17.39
N TYR A 313 12.66 5.99 17.26
CA TYR A 313 12.70 4.81 18.10
C TYR A 313 13.06 5.17 19.56
N SER A 314 14.17 5.88 19.77
CA SER A 314 14.62 6.25 21.13
C SER A 314 13.56 7.05 21.88
N SER A 315 12.83 7.90 21.18
CA SER A 315 11.73 8.71 21.76
C SER A 315 10.38 7.93 21.87
N GLY A 316 10.33 6.64 21.62
CA GLY A 316 9.10 5.86 21.76
C GLY A 316 8.01 6.20 20.74
N LEU A 317 8.35 6.79 19.57
CA LEU A 317 7.37 7.27 18.58
C LEU A 317 7.07 6.24 17.49
N LYS A 318 8.07 5.44 17.09
CA LYS A 318 7.95 4.39 16.07
C LYS A 318 8.84 3.22 16.45
N GLY A 319 8.23 2.06 16.69
CA GLY A 319 8.92 0.82 17.02
C GLY A 319 9.44 0.07 15.78
N ARG A 320 9.93 -1.14 16.01
CA ARG A 320 10.19 -2.13 14.96
C ARG A 320 8.90 -2.88 14.61
N PHE A 321 8.91 -3.66 13.56
CA PHE A 321 7.82 -4.58 13.27
C PHE A 321 7.64 -5.57 14.45
N GLU A 322 6.42 -5.62 15.00
CA GLU A 322 6.05 -6.46 16.16
C GLU A 322 6.95 -6.25 17.40
N GLU A 323 7.26 -5.00 17.71
CA GLU A 323 8.14 -4.62 18.83
C GLU A 323 7.77 -5.30 20.15
N GLY A 324 6.50 -5.38 20.48
CA GLY A 324 6.00 -6.00 21.70
C GLY A 324 6.30 -7.51 21.83
N LYS A 325 6.66 -8.18 20.73
CA LYS A 325 7.03 -9.60 20.71
C LYS A 325 8.55 -9.84 20.81
N ARG A 326 9.35 -8.77 20.75
CA ARG A 326 10.80 -8.86 20.81
C ARG A 326 11.28 -8.94 22.26
N THR A 327 12.30 -9.75 22.51
CA THR A 327 12.86 -10.02 23.85
C THR A 327 14.26 -9.46 24.04
N ASP A 328 14.80 -8.78 23.04
CA ASP A 328 16.12 -8.15 23.08
C ASP A 328 16.10 -6.80 23.85
N ASP A 329 17.25 -6.12 23.89
CA ASP A 329 17.34 -4.80 24.52
C ASP A 329 16.52 -3.77 23.75
N HIS A 330 15.43 -3.27 24.36
CA HIS A 330 14.55 -2.26 23.79
C HIS A 330 15.17 -0.85 23.72
N LEU A 331 16.38 -0.64 24.21
CA LEU A 331 17.20 0.54 23.97
C LEU A 331 18.21 0.32 22.84
N LEU A 332 18.37 -0.91 22.38
CA LEU A 332 19.33 -1.36 21.37
C LEU A 332 20.79 -0.94 21.66
N LYS A 333 21.13 -0.80 22.94
CA LYS A 333 22.48 -0.44 23.37
C LYS A 333 23.46 -1.54 22.99
N GLY A 334 24.50 -1.16 22.23
CA GLY A 334 25.52 -2.11 21.78
C GLY A 334 25.08 -3.08 20.68
N ALA A 335 23.85 -3.00 20.21
CA ALA A 335 23.40 -3.76 19.05
C ALA A 335 23.91 -3.14 17.76
N SER A 336 24.34 -4.00 16.81
CA SER A 336 24.77 -3.59 15.48
C SER A 336 23.95 -4.27 14.39
N TYR A 337 23.98 -3.71 13.19
CA TYR A 337 23.31 -4.25 12.02
C TYR A 337 24.19 -4.10 10.77
N LYS A 338 24.12 -5.10 9.88
CA LYS A 338 24.86 -5.07 8.61
C LYS A 338 24.02 -4.40 7.51
N LEU A 339 24.57 -3.36 6.95
CA LEU A 339 24.01 -2.65 5.80
C LEU A 339 24.82 -2.95 4.55
N LEU A 340 24.16 -2.84 3.39
CA LEU A 340 24.89 -2.71 2.13
C LEU A 340 25.42 -1.28 1.99
N ASP A 341 26.66 -1.18 1.57
CA ASP A 341 27.34 0.08 1.24
C ASP A 341 28.13 -0.09 -0.06
N VAL A 342 28.67 0.99 -0.58
CA VAL A 342 29.47 1.01 -1.82
C VAL A 342 30.90 1.41 -1.51
N SER A 343 31.86 0.61 -1.92
CA SER A 343 33.27 0.94 -1.85
C SER A 343 33.98 0.51 -3.14
N GLY A 344 34.70 1.44 -3.77
CA GLY A 344 35.43 1.15 -5.00
C GLY A 344 34.54 0.67 -6.17
N GLY A 345 33.25 1.04 -6.17
CA GLY A 345 32.28 0.62 -7.18
C GLY A 345 31.72 -0.79 -6.98
N ALA A 346 31.97 -1.43 -5.83
CA ALA A 346 31.44 -2.73 -5.46
C ALA A 346 30.50 -2.62 -4.25
N LEU A 347 29.53 -3.53 -4.16
CA LEU A 347 28.70 -3.69 -2.96
C LEU A 347 29.54 -4.35 -1.87
N ILE A 348 29.51 -3.75 -0.68
CA ILE A 348 30.15 -4.29 0.53
C ILE A 348 29.15 -4.35 1.68
N GLU A 349 29.40 -5.19 2.67
CA GLU A 349 28.69 -5.12 3.96
C GLU A 349 29.44 -4.16 4.91
N LYS A 350 28.68 -3.30 5.57
CA LYS A 350 29.16 -2.39 6.60
C LYS A 350 28.34 -2.57 7.86
N GLU A 351 29.00 -2.70 8.99
CA GLU A 351 28.36 -2.78 10.30
C GLU A 351 28.16 -1.39 10.89
N VAL A 352 26.94 -1.10 11.36
CA VAL A 352 26.56 0.18 11.96
C VAL A 352 25.74 -0.05 13.24
N PRO A 353 25.65 0.94 14.15
CA PRO A 353 24.73 0.83 15.28
C PRO A 353 23.29 0.56 14.81
N MET A 354 22.62 -0.42 15.42
CA MET A 354 21.28 -0.87 15.00
C MET A 354 20.25 0.26 15.02
N LEU A 355 20.35 1.20 15.96
CA LEU A 355 19.50 2.39 16.02
C LEU A 355 19.50 3.19 14.69
N ASN A 356 20.65 3.28 14.02
CA ASN A 356 20.77 4.00 12.76
C ASN A 356 20.31 3.17 11.55
N ALA A 357 20.12 1.85 11.72
CA ALA A 357 19.75 0.91 10.67
C ALA A 357 18.27 0.49 10.72
N LEU A 358 17.42 1.12 11.53
CA LEU A 358 16.05 0.66 11.79
C LEU A 358 15.16 0.63 10.51
N ASN A 359 15.41 1.53 9.57
CA ASN A 359 14.75 1.48 8.26
C ASN A 359 15.12 0.19 7.51
N GLU A 360 16.40 -0.22 7.58
CA GLU A 360 16.87 -1.44 6.92
C GLU A 360 16.37 -2.70 7.64
N VAL A 361 16.31 -2.69 8.96
CA VAL A 361 15.69 -3.77 9.74
C VAL A 361 14.25 -4.00 9.29
N LEU A 362 13.48 -2.93 9.16
CA LEU A 362 12.08 -3.00 8.73
C LEU A 362 11.97 -3.44 7.26
N ARG A 363 12.84 -2.93 6.39
CA ARG A 363 12.94 -3.33 4.97
C ARG A 363 13.26 -4.81 4.81
N ASP A 364 14.22 -5.34 5.56
CA ASP A 364 14.59 -6.74 5.48
C ASP A 364 13.47 -7.67 5.97
N ASP A 365 12.69 -7.28 6.98
CA ASP A 365 11.51 -8.02 7.42
C ASP A 365 10.40 -8.00 6.33
N TYR A 366 10.18 -6.85 5.70
CA TYR A 366 9.29 -6.71 4.55
C TYR A 366 9.72 -7.60 3.36
N ILE A 367 11.01 -7.62 3.02
CA ILE A 367 11.53 -8.44 1.91
C ILE A 367 11.26 -9.93 2.16
N LYS A 368 11.48 -10.41 3.38
CA LYS A 368 11.18 -11.82 3.75
C LYS A 368 9.72 -12.16 3.52
N ASP A 369 8.80 -11.28 3.94
CA ASP A 369 7.36 -11.47 3.76
C ASP A 369 6.95 -11.41 2.27
N SER A 370 7.54 -10.50 1.51
CA SER A 370 7.32 -10.38 0.06
C SER A 370 7.79 -11.62 -0.71
N VAL A 371 8.96 -12.17 -0.37
CA VAL A 371 9.48 -13.41 -0.95
C VAL A 371 8.52 -14.57 -0.71
N ALA A 372 7.95 -14.68 0.50
CA ALA A 372 7.00 -15.75 0.83
C ALA A 372 5.73 -15.70 -0.05
N GLY A 373 5.25 -14.51 -0.39
CA GLY A 373 4.10 -14.36 -1.30
C GLY A 373 4.45 -14.73 -2.75
N VAL A 374 5.62 -14.29 -3.25
CA VAL A 374 6.09 -14.68 -4.60
C VAL A 374 6.26 -16.21 -4.70
N GLN A 375 6.66 -16.88 -3.63
CA GLN A 375 6.69 -18.33 -3.59
C GLN A 375 5.31 -18.97 -3.74
N ARG A 376 4.23 -18.33 -3.28
CA ARG A 376 2.85 -18.80 -3.49
C ARG A 376 2.47 -18.73 -4.97
N TRP A 377 2.85 -17.67 -5.69
CA TRP A 377 2.67 -17.59 -7.15
C TRP A 377 3.48 -18.64 -7.88
N ASN A 378 4.72 -18.90 -7.45
CA ASN A 378 5.55 -19.96 -8.01
C ASN A 378 4.94 -21.37 -7.86
N LYS A 379 4.19 -21.62 -6.78
CA LYS A 379 3.43 -22.88 -6.64
C LYS A 379 2.35 -23.05 -7.70
N VAL A 380 1.74 -21.95 -8.18
CA VAL A 380 0.78 -21.98 -9.29
C VAL A 380 1.50 -22.39 -10.59
N ILE A 381 2.65 -21.78 -10.87
CA ILE A 381 3.50 -22.09 -12.05
C ILE A 381 3.98 -23.55 -12.00
N GLU A 382 4.43 -24.00 -10.83
CA GLU A 382 4.90 -25.37 -10.61
C GLU A 382 3.81 -26.41 -10.84
N LYS A 383 2.61 -26.17 -10.29
CA LYS A 383 1.46 -27.05 -10.51
C LYS A 383 1.04 -27.16 -11.97
N ALA A 384 1.31 -26.13 -12.76
CA ALA A 384 1.09 -26.13 -14.21
C ALA A 384 2.20 -26.86 -14.99
N GLY A 385 3.24 -27.35 -14.32
CA GLY A 385 4.38 -28.05 -14.95
C GLY A 385 5.36 -27.14 -15.70
N ILE A 386 5.34 -25.83 -15.42
CA ILE A 386 6.18 -24.83 -16.08
C ILE A 386 7.45 -24.60 -15.25
N SER A 387 8.61 -24.53 -15.94
CA SER A 387 9.92 -24.39 -15.29
C SER A 387 10.25 -22.98 -14.83
N PHE A 388 9.63 -21.95 -15.40
CA PHE A 388 9.85 -20.54 -15.03
C PHE A 388 9.53 -20.30 -13.56
N ARG A 389 10.30 -19.41 -12.92
CA ARG A 389 10.02 -18.99 -11.54
C ARG A 389 10.20 -17.47 -11.42
N LEU A 390 9.18 -16.82 -10.85
CA LEU A 390 9.24 -15.41 -10.45
C LEU A 390 10.23 -15.25 -9.28
N LYS A 391 10.99 -14.17 -9.29
CA LYS A 391 12.01 -13.86 -8.27
C LYS A 391 11.88 -12.42 -7.82
N VAL A 392 11.95 -12.21 -6.53
CA VAL A 392 12.16 -10.86 -5.97
C VAL A 392 13.58 -10.43 -6.32
N PRO A 393 13.81 -9.25 -6.92
CA PRO A 393 15.15 -8.80 -7.25
C PRO A 393 15.95 -8.47 -5.98
N HIS A 394 17.27 -8.38 -6.13
CA HIS A 394 18.17 -7.99 -5.05
C HIS A 394 17.82 -6.60 -4.51
N LYS A 395 17.90 -6.39 -3.20
CA LYS A 395 17.52 -5.13 -2.54
C LYS A 395 18.33 -3.89 -2.95
N ALA A 396 19.44 -4.07 -3.64
CA ALA A 396 20.21 -2.97 -4.24
C ALA A 396 19.76 -2.64 -5.68
N PHE A 397 18.89 -3.45 -6.29
CA PHE A 397 18.42 -3.23 -7.64
C PHE A 397 17.58 -1.95 -7.75
N HIS A 398 17.89 -1.09 -8.70
CA HIS A 398 17.11 0.09 -9.12
C HIS A 398 16.73 1.05 -7.98
N ARG A 399 17.61 1.24 -6.99
CA ARG A 399 17.40 2.16 -5.87
C ARG A 399 17.49 3.63 -6.30
N GLN A 400 16.58 4.47 -5.77
CA GLN A 400 16.52 5.90 -6.05
C GLN A 400 16.90 6.75 -4.84
N ILE A 401 16.95 6.16 -3.64
CA ILE A 401 17.30 6.84 -2.39
C ILE A 401 18.38 6.06 -1.61
N GLY A 402 18.96 6.72 -0.61
CA GLY A 402 19.98 6.14 0.26
C GLY A 402 21.34 5.99 -0.39
N THR A 403 22.20 5.20 0.24
CA THR A 403 23.60 5.01 -0.18
C THR A 403 23.74 4.34 -1.55
N LEU A 404 22.73 3.54 -1.93
CA LEU A 404 22.71 2.77 -3.18
C LEU A 404 22.06 3.54 -4.34
N ALA A 405 21.57 4.77 -4.12
CA ALA A 405 20.92 5.57 -5.15
C ALA A 405 21.88 5.86 -6.32
N GLY A 406 21.37 5.64 -7.53
CA GLY A 406 22.17 5.85 -8.77
C GLY A 406 23.16 4.75 -9.10
N LEU A 407 23.43 3.80 -8.21
CA LEU A 407 24.23 2.63 -8.52
C LEU A 407 23.45 1.70 -9.47
N LYS A 408 24.09 1.26 -10.55
CA LYS A 408 23.49 0.30 -11.47
C LYS A 408 23.76 -1.11 -10.98
N VAL A 409 22.70 -1.78 -10.55
CA VAL A 409 22.77 -3.15 -9.99
C VAL A 409 21.75 -4.01 -10.73
N SER A 410 22.17 -5.20 -11.19
CA SER A 410 21.27 -6.14 -11.84
C SER A 410 20.26 -6.74 -10.84
N PRO A 411 19.15 -7.36 -11.29
CA PRO A 411 18.21 -8.06 -10.40
C PRO A 411 18.87 -9.15 -9.53
N GLU A 412 20.01 -9.71 -9.96
CA GLU A 412 20.78 -10.72 -9.23
C GLU A 412 21.73 -10.11 -8.18
N GLY A 413 21.87 -8.77 -8.15
CA GLY A 413 22.73 -8.07 -7.19
C GLY A 413 24.14 -7.75 -7.68
N ASN A 414 24.43 -7.90 -8.97
CA ASN A 414 25.73 -7.55 -9.54
C ASN A 414 25.77 -6.07 -9.91
N VAL A 415 26.84 -5.38 -9.51
CA VAL A 415 27.09 -4.01 -9.98
C VAL A 415 27.49 -4.08 -11.46
N VAL A 416 26.83 -3.30 -12.29
CA VAL A 416 27.03 -3.27 -13.74
C VAL A 416 27.39 -1.86 -14.22
N SER A 417 28.00 -1.77 -15.39
CA SER A 417 28.28 -0.49 -16.03
C SER A 417 26.99 0.19 -16.53
N GLU A 418 27.05 1.51 -16.77
CA GLU A 418 25.96 2.25 -17.41
C GLU A 418 25.59 1.68 -18.78
N ALA A 419 26.60 1.27 -19.57
CA ALA A 419 26.38 0.66 -20.89
C ALA A 419 25.64 -0.69 -20.78
N GLU A 420 26.04 -1.52 -19.85
CA GLU A 420 25.39 -2.82 -19.58
C GLU A 420 23.97 -2.62 -19.05
N TRP A 421 23.77 -1.68 -18.12
CA TRP A 421 22.44 -1.32 -17.63
C TRP A 421 21.52 -0.91 -18.79
N ASN A 422 21.97 -0.03 -19.66
CA ASN A 422 21.18 0.45 -20.79
C ASN A 422 20.87 -0.66 -21.81
N ALA A 423 21.79 -1.62 -21.97
CA ALA A 423 21.58 -2.77 -22.86
C ALA A 423 20.51 -3.76 -22.32
N HIS A 424 20.40 -3.93 -21.01
CA HIS A 424 19.52 -4.91 -20.38
C HIS A 424 18.32 -4.32 -19.64
N ARG A 425 18.19 -2.99 -19.61
CA ARG A 425 17.11 -2.32 -18.85
C ARG A 425 15.73 -2.87 -19.18
N ASP A 426 15.43 -3.07 -20.45
CA ASP A 426 14.13 -3.54 -20.93
C ASP A 426 13.92 -5.08 -20.74
N GLU A 427 14.97 -5.79 -20.35
CA GLU A 427 14.85 -7.17 -19.86
C GLU A 427 14.52 -7.21 -18.38
N TRP A 428 14.89 -6.19 -17.61
CA TRP A 428 14.77 -6.12 -16.16
C TRP A 428 13.56 -5.31 -15.67
N LEU A 429 13.18 -4.27 -16.42
CA LEU A 429 12.09 -3.36 -16.10
C LEU A 429 11.06 -3.31 -17.23
N PRO A 430 9.79 -2.96 -16.95
CA PRO A 430 8.79 -2.84 -18.00
C PRO A 430 9.19 -1.84 -19.06
N SER A 431 9.28 -2.30 -20.31
CA SER A 431 9.48 -1.44 -21.47
C SER A 431 8.20 -0.70 -21.87
N ASP A 432 8.31 0.29 -22.77
CA ASP A 432 7.12 0.94 -23.35
C ASP A 432 6.27 -0.04 -24.14
N GLU A 433 6.89 -1.03 -24.79
CA GLU A 433 6.18 -2.12 -25.49
C GLU A 433 5.39 -3.00 -24.52
N ASP A 434 5.97 -3.37 -23.36
CA ASP A 434 5.26 -4.10 -22.32
C ASP A 434 4.05 -3.34 -21.81
N ARG A 435 4.23 -2.06 -21.52
CA ARG A 435 3.15 -1.17 -21.04
C ARG A 435 2.04 -1.02 -22.07
N ALA A 436 2.40 -0.80 -23.33
CA ALA A 436 1.44 -0.72 -24.42
C ALA A 436 0.69 -2.05 -24.62
N PHE A 437 1.39 -3.17 -24.55
CA PHE A 437 0.77 -4.50 -24.63
C PHE A 437 -0.20 -4.74 -23.48
N VAL A 438 0.21 -4.53 -22.23
CA VAL A 438 -0.67 -4.71 -21.07
C VAL A 438 -1.89 -3.79 -21.18
N ALA A 439 -1.70 -2.51 -21.52
CA ALA A 439 -2.79 -1.58 -21.72
C ALA A 439 -3.77 -2.01 -22.82
N SER A 440 -3.28 -2.65 -23.89
CA SER A 440 -4.12 -3.14 -25.00
C SER A 440 -5.09 -4.26 -24.59
N LEU A 441 -4.79 -4.98 -23.51
CA LEU A 441 -5.65 -6.03 -22.95
C LEU A 441 -6.77 -5.46 -22.06
N MET A 442 -6.63 -4.21 -21.62
CA MET A 442 -7.51 -3.61 -20.62
C MET A 442 -8.81 -3.14 -21.24
N GLY A 443 -9.88 -3.83 -20.91
CA GLY A 443 -11.24 -3.47 -21.30
C GLY A 443 -12.19 -3.68 -20.12
N ARG A 444 -13.29 -2.89 -20.09
CA ARG A 444 -14.24 -2.93 -19.00
C ARG A 444 -15.22 -4.09 -19.14
N VAL A 445 -15.26 -4.97 -18.14
CA VAL A 445 -16.24 -6.06 -18.03
C VAL A 445 -17.18 -5.78 -16.86
N ILE A 446 -18.43 -5.45 -17.17
CA ILE A 446 -19.47 -5.10 -16.19
C ILE A 446 -20.65 -6.06 -16.19
N GLU A 447 -20.58 -7.15 -16.95
CA GLU A 447 -21.62 -8.17 -16.98
C GLU A 447 -21.38 -9.17 -15.85
N PRO A 448 -22.43 -9.55 -15.09
CA PRO A 448 -22.30 -10.57 -14.04
C PRO A 448 -21.77 -11.89 -14.58
N GLY A 449 -20.83 -12.50 -13.84
CA GLY A 449 -20.22 -13.79 -14.19
C GLY A 449 -19.16 -13.74 -15.31
N LYS A 450 -18.90 -12.57 -15.91
CA LYS A 450 -17.88 -12.41 -16.96
C LYS A 450 -16.57 -11.85 -16.42
N PHE A 451 -15.49 -12.36 -17.00
CA PHE A 451 -14.12 -11.94 -16.70
C PHE A 451 -13.36 -11.63 -18.01
N ALA A 452 -12.46 -10.65 -17.94
CA ALA A 452 -11.52 -10.43 -19.03
C ALA A 452 -10.66 -11.68 -19.26
N HIS A 453 -10.37 -11.97 -20.49
CA HIS A 453 -9.73 -13.25 -20.88
C HIS A 453 -8.26 -13.37 -20.44
N TRP A 454 -7.62 -12.28 -20.04
CA TRP A 454 -6.22 -12.25 -19.59
C TRP A 454 -6.03 -12.54 -18.09
N ILE A 455 -7.11 -12.72 -17.33
CA ILE A 455 -7.08 -13.01 -15.89
C ILE A 455 -8.05 -14.16 -15.58
N ALA A 456 -7.62 -15.12 -14.77
CA ALA A 456 -8.51 -16.17 -14.30
C ALA A 456 -9.53 -15.65 -13.28
N PRO A 457 -10.76 -16.19 -13.24
CA PRO A 457 -11.71 -15.88 -12.18
C PRO A 457 -11.20 -16.35 -10.82
N PRO A 458 -11.64 -15.74 -9.71
CA PRO A 458 -11.35 -16.25 -8.38
C PRO A 458 -12.03 -17.61 -8.17
N ALA A 459 -11.49 -18.43 -7.29
CA ALA A 459 -12.07 -19.73 -6.96
C ALA A 459 -13.48 -19.63 -6.38
N MET A 460 -13.76 -18.52 -5.69
CA MET A 460 -15.07 -18.21 -5.10
C MET A 460 -15.37 -16.72 -5.29
N GLY A 461 -16.66 -16.41 -5.49
CA GLY A 461 -17.15 -15.04 -5.50
C GLY A 461 -17.11 -14.38 -4.12
N ILE A 462 -17.52 -13.14 -4.11
CA ILE A 462 -17.52 -12.26 -2.94
C ILE A 462 -18.27 -12.87 -1.73
N ASN A 463 -19.38 -13.57 -1.98
CA ASN A 463 -20.17 -14.22 -0.95
C ASN A 463 -19.72 -15.67 -0.69
N ARG A 464 -18.49 -16.03 -1.07
CA ARG A 464 -17.93 -17.38 -0.97
C ARG A 464 -18.75 -18.45 -1.72
N GLN A 465 -19.51 -18.02 -2.72
CA GLN A 465 -20.23 -18.91 -3.63
C GLN A 465 -19.38 -19.16 -4.88
N PRO A 466 -19.55 -20.34 -5.53
CA PRO A 466 -18.93 -20.59 -6.84
C PRO A 466 -19.27 -19.48 -7.83
N ILE A 467 -18.30 -19.12 -8.69
CA ILE A 467 -18.50 -18.17 -9.77
C ILE A 467 -18.78 -18.97 -11.05
N ASP A 468 -19.96 -18.73 -11.64
CA ASP A 468 -20.24 -19.10 -13.02
C ASP A 468 -19.78 -17.95 -13.93
N PHE A 469 -18.89 -18.22 -14.90
CA PHE A 469 -18.21 -17.18 -15.66
C PHE A 469 -17.98 -17.54 -17.12
N GLU A 470 -17.87 -16.50 -17.94
CA GLU A 470 -17.39 -16.55 -19.32
C GLU A 470 -16.25 -15.53 -19.52
N TYR A 471 -15.23 -15.92 -20.29
CA TYR A 471 -14.17 -14.99 -20.67
C TYR A 471 -14.63 -14.04 -21.79
N VAL A 472 -14.26 -12.77 -21.67
CA VAL A 472 -14.48 -11.74 -22.68
C VAL A 472 -13.15 -11.42 -23.36
N ARG A 473 -13.13 -11.44 -24.69
CA ARG A 473 -11.98 -10.99 -25.49
C ARG A 473 -12.26 -9.59 -26.02
N PHE A 474 -11.27 -8.73 -25.89
CA PHE A 474 -11.28 -7.41 -26.48
C PHE A 474 -10.43 -7.46 -27.76
N ASN A 475 -11.02 -7.03 -28.88
CA ASN A 475 -10.34 -6.96 -30.19
C ASN A 475 -9.72 -5.58 -30.36
#